data_0fc9862e164b0ba7cc21337725b568b7
#
_entry.id   0fc9862e164b0ba7cc21337725b568b7
#
_cell.length_a   1.000
_cell.length_b   1.000
_cell.length_c   1.000
_cell.angle_alpha   90.00
_cell.angle_beta   90.00
_cell.angle_gamma   90.00
#
_symmetry.space_group_name_H-M   'P 1'
#
loop_
_entity.id
_entity.type
_entity.pdbx_description
1 polymer ?
#
loop_
_entity_poly.entity_id
_entity_poly.type
_entity_poly.pdbx_seq_one_letter_code
_entity_poly.pdbx_strand_id
1 'polypeptide(L)'
;MKITLIAGARPNFMKIAAIIKAIKKWNKQPNPAPSLKGREKGIEYRLVHTGQHYDKNMSDTFFEELGIPAPDVNLGCGGGTQAEQTAHIMVAFEKDLLAHPTDVVLVVGDVTSTMACSIVAKKLNTKVCHVEAGIRSWDLTMPEEINRMVTDSLADYMFTTSEVANRNLRRMGAYPQPLPEGMGERPTPNPSLKGGEYRIGDCFARVFGAHTADRSQYDLMKENASTNRKNPTEAEAIMWSLLRRNNLGLHFRRQHIILDYIVDFACIEKGLIIELDGGYHNNPKQQQLDLQRTAHLQQLGYTELRFANEELLCEPESVIEKIESIAFSLPSLQGRDGERPCQRYWFVGNVMIDTLLANRSRFRKPEVWDELGLKEKEFVVMTMHRPANVDEENHLRAMMEQIIDNVHGLPVIFPIHPRTAKILKELMSEGMNELTIEERFPNLHIVEPLGYLEFNYLVERAKAVVTDSGGITEETTVMGVPCITLRDNTERPETCTVGTNELIGTKPEAIKPALDKLFAGEWKKGAIPELWDGHAAERIIAILAEL
;
A
#
# COMPACT_ATOMS: atom_id res chain seq x y z
N MET A 1 14.57 20.94 -10.63
CA MET A 1 13.35 20.13 -10.84
C MET A 1 12.15 20.92 -10.34
N LYS A 2 11.07 20.94 -11.12
CA LYS A 2 9.77 21.54 -10.72
C LYS A 2 8.76 20.45 -10.46
N ILE A 3 8.07 20.49 -9.31
CA ILE A 3 7.09 19.48 -8.88
C ILE A 3 5.76 20.18 -8.61
N THR A 4 4.67 19.68 -9.22
CA THR A 4 3.31 20.08 -8.85
C THR A 4 2.76 19.08 -7.85
N LEU A 5 2.47 19.54 -6.63
CA LEU A 5 1.88 18.75 -5.54
C LEU A 5 0.36 18.88 -5.58
N ILE A 6 -0.36 17.77 -5.62
CA ILE A 6 -1.82 17.74 -5.70
C ILE A 6 -2.42 17.37 -4.35
N ALA A 7 -3.33 18.21 -3.85
CA ALA A 7 -4.13 17.93 -2.66
C ALA A 7 -5.62 18.10 -2.97
N GLY A 8 -6.44 17.14 -2.57
CA GLY A 8 -7.90 17.15 -2.81
C GLY A 8 -8.72 17.08 -1.53
N ALA A 9 -8.23 16.40 -0.52
CA ALA A 9 -8.92 16.14 0.72
C ALA A 9 -7.97 16.25 1.92
N ARG A 10 -8.54 16.37 3.13
CA ARG A 10 -7.78 16.51 4.39
C ARG A 10 -6.64 15.49 4.56
N PRO A 11 -6.83 14.18 4.31
CA PRO A 11 -5.75 13.20 4.43
C PRO A 11 -4.56 13.46 3.50
N ASN A 12 -4.79 14.06 2.33
CA ASN A 12 -3.69 14.40 1.40
C ASN A 12 -2.80 15.48 1.97
N PHE A 13 -3.35 16.49 2.65
CA PHE A 13 -2.57 17.59 3.21
C PHE A 13 -1.60 17.13 4.29
N MET A 14 -1.98 16.14 5.10
CA MET A 14 -1.07 15.54 6.08
C MET A 14 0.16 14.95 5.40
N LYS A 15 -0.04 14.22 4.32
CA LYS A 15 1.02 13.58 3.53
C LYS A 15 1.91 14.62 2.83
N ILE A 16 1.29 15.64 2.24
CA ILE A 16 1.98 16.74 1.55
C ILE A 16 2.78 17.60 2.52
N ALA A 17 2.32 17.78 3.76
CA ALA A 17 3.07 18.51 4.79
C ALA A 17 4.47 17.93 5.00
N ALA A 18 4.57 16.61 5.13
CA ALA A 18 5.86 15.91 5.26
C ALA A 18 6.73 16.11 4.01
N ILE A 19 6.15 16.00 2.81
CA ILE A 19 6.86 16.18 1.54
C ILE A 19 7.39 17.61 1.39
N ILE A 20 6.57 18.62 1.67
CA ILE A 20 7.00 20.03 1.63
C ILE A 20 8.13 20.29 2.63
N LYS A 21 8.02 19.73 3.84
CA LYS A 21 9.08 19.83 4.85
C LYS A 21 10.38 19.19 4.37
N ALA A 22 10.30 18.04 3.73
CA ALA A 22 11.46 17.35 3.15
C ALA A 22 12.08 18.16 1.99
N ILE A 23 11.29 18.75 1.09
CA ILE A 23 11.78 19.65 0.03
C ILE A 23 12.51 20.86 0.63
N LYS A 24 11.89 21.51 1.63
CA LYS A 24 12.51 22.66 2.31
C LYS A 24 13.81 22.28 3.01
N LYS A 25 13.88 21.10 3.63
CA LYS A 25 15.10 20.56 4.26
C LYS A 25 16.17 20.29 3.21
N TRP A 26 15.81 19.63 2.11
CA TRP A 26 16.71 19.33 0.98
C TRP A 26 17.35 20.60 0.41
N ASN A 27 16.55 21.61 0.13
CA ASN A 27 17.01 22.88 -0.42
C ASN A 27 17.93 23.71 0.51
N LYS A 28 17.91 23.41 1.82
CA LYS A 28 18.79 24.08 2.82
C LYS A 28 20.12 23.38 3.01
N GLN A 29 20.27 22.13 2.54
CA GLN A 29 21.55 21.41 2.69
C GLN A 29 22.58 21.99 1.74
N PRO A 30 23.81 22.28 2.19
CA PRO A 30 24.91 22.59 1.30
C PRO A 30 25.18 21.35 0.46
N ASN A 31 25.33 21.52 -0.84
CA ASN A 31 25.45 20.51 -1.90
C ASN A 31 26.22 19.24 -1.43
N PRO A 32 25.56 18.08 -1.20
CA PRO A 32 26.16 16.99 -0.44
C PRO A 32 27.05 16.04 -1.26
N ALA A 33 27.22 16.23 -2.58
CA ALA A 33 28.10 15.37 -3.36
C ALA A 33 28.71 16.08 -4.58
N PRO A 34 30.07 16.10 -4.71
CA PRO A 34 30.75 16.59 -5.91
C PRO A 34 30.57 15.72 -7.16
N SER A 35 29.90 14.58 -7.05
CA SER A 35 29.71 13.60 -8.15
C SER A 35 28.52 13.90 -9.06
N LEU A 36 27.60 14.80 -8.68
CA LEU A 36 26.47 15.20 -9.52
C LEU A 36 26.81 16.47 -10.30
N LYS A 37 27.70 16.34 -11.28
CA LYS A 37 28.01 17.42 -12.22
C LYS A 37 26.75 17.88 -12.95
N GLY A 38 26.27 19.08 -12.63
CA GLY A 38 25.28 19.79 -13.44
C GLY A 38 23.97 20.22 -12.75
N ARG A 39 23.74 19.95 -11.46
CA ARG A 39 22.49 20.36 -10.77
C ARG A 39 22.73 21.50 -9.77
N GLU A 40 22.79 22.73 -10.27
CA GLU A 40 22.80 23.97 -9.45
C GLU A 40 21.40 24.42 -8.99
N LYS A 41 20.33 23.70 -9.33
CA LYS A 41 18.95 24.12 -9.01
C LYS A 41 18.32 23.20 -7.97
N GLY A 42 17.84 23.81 -6.87
CA GLY A 42 16.98 23.17 -5.87
C GLY A 42 15.68 22.62 -6.47
N ILE A 43 14.89 21.94 -5.65
CA ILE A 43 13.55 21.47 -6.01
C ILE A 43 12.56 22.64 -5.77
N GLU A 44 11.94 23.10 -6.84
CA GLU A 44 10.81 24.03 -6.79
C GLU A 44 9.50 23.26 -6.73
N TYR A 45 8.56 23.68 -5.90
CA TYR A 45 7.25 23.05 -5.86
C TYR A 45 6.12 24.08 -6.00
N ARG A 46 4.99 23.63 -6.54
CA ARG A 46 3.71 24.33 -6.61
C ARG A 46 2.65 23.46 -5.96
N LEU A 47 1.88 24.01 -5.03
CA LEU A 47 0.80 23.33 -4.32
C LEU A 47 -0.56 23.67 -4.96
N VAL A 48 -1.21 22.65 -5.54
CA VAL A 48 -2.53 22.77 -6.16
C VAL A 48 -3.57 22.08 -5.28
N HIS A 49 -4.54 22.87 -4.78
CA HIS A 49 -5.73 22.34 -4.11
C HIS A 49 -6.84 22.19 -5.13
N THR A 50 -7.38 20.97 -5.31
CA THR A 50 -8.47 20.74 -6.27
C THR A 50 -9.82 21.23 -5.79
N GLY A 51 -10.00 21.43 -4.47
CA GLY A 51 -11.28 21.87 -3.89
C GLY A 51 -12.28 20.74 -3.70
N GLN A 52 -11.87 19.46 -3.77
CA GLN A 52 -12.76 18.30 -3.64
C GLN A 52 -13.52 18.30 -2.30
N HIS A 53 -12.85 18.62 -1.20
CA HIS A 53 -13.44 18.82 0.12
C HIS A 53 -12.92 20.15 0.67
N TYR A 54 -13.79 21.15 0.75
CA TYR A 54 -13.46 22.46 1.28
C TYR A 54 -14.48 22.87 2.32
N ASP A 55 -14.11 22.71 3.60
CA ASP A 55 -14.77 23.37 4.72
C ASP A 55 -13.78 24.42 5.26
N LYS A 56 -14.12 25.69 5.09
CA LYS A 56 -13.23 26.83 5.34
C LYS A 56 -12.75 26.88 6.80
N ASN A 57 -13.65 26.59 7.75
CA ASN A 57 -13.35 26.71 9.18
C ASN A 57 -12.49 25.56 9.73
N MET A 58 -12.60 24.35 9.14
CA MET A 58 -11.76 23.20 9.54
C MET A 58 -10.41 23.18 8.82
N SER A 59 -10.30 23.88 7.68
CA SER A 59 -9.08 23.86 6.86
C SER A 59 -8.00 24.77 7.43
N ASP A 60 -8.35 25.98 7.85
CA ASP A 60 -7.35 27.01 8.23
C ASP A 60 -6.58 26.59 9.49
N THR A 61 -7.25 26.15 10.54
CA THR A 61 -6.60 25.63 11.76
C THR A 61 -5.69 24.44 11.46
N PHE A 62 -6.13 23.55 10.56
CA PHE A 62 -5.35 22.37 10.16
C PHE A 62 -4.08 22.72 9.39
N PHE A 63 -4.15 23.72 8.48
CA PHE A 63 -2.99 24.23 7.75
C PHE A 63 -1.97 24.86 8.70
N GLU A 64 -2.44 25.65 9.68
CA GLU A 64 -1.59 26.29 10.69
C GLU A 64 -0.91 25.26 11.60
N GLU A 65 -1.67 24.28 12.12
CA GLU A 65 -1.14 23.23 12.99
C GLU A 65 -0.03 22.41 12.33
N LEU A 66 -0.17 22.06 11.06
CA LEU A 66 0.80 21.27 10.33
C LEU A 66 1.89 22.12 9.63
N GLY A 67 1.77 23.44 9.65
CA GLY A 67 2.71 24.35 8.99
C GLY A 67 2.72 24.23 7.47
N ILE A 68 1.56 23.90 6.88
CA ILE A 68 1.37 23.78 5.44
C ILE A 68 1.19 25.19 4.86
N PRO A 69 1.94 25.59 3.81
CA PRO A 69 1.70 26.86 3.16
C PRO A 69 0.33 26.90 2.48
N ALA A 70 -0.22 28.09 2.32
CA ALA A 70 -1.41 28.26 1.50
C ALA A 70 -1.19 27.69 0.10
N PRO A 71 -2.19 27.01 -0.50
CA PRO A 71 -2.09 26.55 -1.88
C PRO A 71 -1.82 27.71 -2.85
N ASP A 72 -0.97 27.48 -3.85
CA ASP A 72 -0.73 28.44 -4.93
C ASP A 72 -1.98 28.67 -5.78
N VAL A 73 -2.85 27.65 -5.84
CA VAL A 73 -4.16 27.74 -6.49
C VAL A 73 -5.15 26.78 -5.84
N ASN A 74 -6.41 27.21 -5.76
CA ASN A 74 -7.56 26.35 -5.45
C ASN A 74 -8.46 26.29 -6.69
N LEU A 75 -8.65 25.08 -7.24
CA LEU A 75 -9.41 24.86 -8.47
C LEU A 75 -10.94 24.89 -8.25
N GLY A 76 -11.41 24.81 -7.01
CA GLY A 76 -12.83 24.96 -6.66
C GLY A 76 -13.72 23.83 -7.16
N CYS A 77 -13.21 22.61 -7.35
CA CYS A 77 -13.93 21.49 -7.97
C CYS A 77 -14.68 20.61 -6.95
N GLY A 78 -15.28 21.21 -5.90
CA GLY A 78 -16.08 20.49 -4.92
C GLY A 78 -17.54 20.29 -5.36
N GLY A 79 -18.20 19.24 -4.82
CA GLY A 79 -19.61 18.96 -5.03
C GLY A 79 -19.92 18.20 -6.34
N GLY A 80 -21.22 17.88 -6.54
CA GLY A 80 -21.68 17.08 -7.67
C GLY A 80 -21.52 15.56 -7.48
N THR A 81 -21.87 14.82 -8.53
CA THR A 81 -21.65 13.36 -8.60
C THR A 81 -20.16 13.04 -8.75
N GLN A 82 -19.77 11.79 -8.51
CA GLN A 82 -18.39 11.32 -8.72
C GLN A 82 -17.88 11.62 -10.14
N ALA A 83 -18.74 11.45 -11.15
CA ALA A 83 -18.39 11.71 -12.54
C ALA A 83 -18.20 13.21 -12.81
N GLU A 84 -19.12 14.05 -12.34
CA GLU A 84 -19.03 15.52 -12.48
C GLU A 84 -17.80 16.07 -11.78
N GLN A 85 -17.54 15.64 -10.55
CA GLN A 85 -16.36 16.05 -9.79
C GLN A 85 -15.06 15.64 -10.50
N THR A 86 -14.98 14.39 -11.01
CA THR A 86 -13.83 13.93 -11.78
C THR A 86 -13.61 14.79 -13.03
N ALA A 87 -14.68 15.07 -13.80
CA ALA A 87 -14.60 15.87 -15.00
C ALA A 87 -14.16 17.32 -14.70
N HIS A 88 -14.73 17.94 -13.67
CA HIS A 88 -14.37 19.30 -13.28
C HIS A 88 -12.90 19.41 -12.85
N ILE A 89 -12.40 18.45 -12.06
CA ILE A 89 -10.99 18.40 -11.67
C ILE A 89 -10.09 18.27 -12.91
N MET A 90 -10.42 17.36 -13.83
CA MET A 90 -9.64 17.15 -15.05
C MET A 90 -9.55 18.43 -15.90
N VAL A 91 -10.68 19.09 -16.17
CA VAL A 91 -10.72 20.30 -16.98
C VAL A 91 -9.99 21.48 -16.32
N ALA A 92 -10.18 21.67 -15.03
CA ALA A 92 -9.53 22.76 -14.29
C ALA A 92 -8.03 22.53 -14.15
N PHE A 93 -7.61 21.31 -13.85
CA PHE A 93 -6.19 20.98 -13.73
C PHE A 93 -5.45 21.00 -15.05
N GLU A 94 -6.08 20.60 -16.17
CA GLU A 94 -5.46 20.73 -17.50
C GLU A 94 -5.09 22.19 -17.79
N LYS A 95 -6.00 23.13 -17.54
CA LYS A 95 -5.75 24.56 -17.72
C LYS A 95 -4.61 25.05 -16.84
N ASP A 96 -4.57 24.64 -15.57
CA ASP A 96 -3.51 25.02 -14.65
C ASP A 96 -2.14 24.45 -15.07
N LEU A 97 -2.09 23.18 -15.45
CA LEU A 97 -0.85 22.51 -15.86
C LEU A 97 -0.28 23.07 -17.17
N LEU A 98 -1.13 23.46 -18.12
CA LEU A 98 -0.72 24.14 -19.34
C LEU A 98 -0.15 25.54 -19.07
N ALA A 99 -0.74 26.27 -18.11
CA ALA A 99 -0.26 27.59 -17.70
C ALA A 99 1.02 27.52 -16.85
N HIS A 100 1.21 26.44 -16.10
CA HIS A 100 2.32 26.23 -15.18
C HIS A 100 2.99 24.86 -15.42
N PRO A 101 3.74 24.70 -16.51
CA PRO A 101 4.39 23.42 -16.81
C PRO A 101 5.37 22.98 -15.71
N THR A 102 5.39 21.67 -15.43
CA THR A 102 6.20 21.05 -14.37
C THR A 102 6.90 19.79 -14.90
N ASP A 103 7.97 19.37 -14.24
CA ASP A 103 8.68 18.14 -14.60
C ASP A 103 7.92 16.90 -14.09
N VAL A 104 7.30 17.02 -12.91
CA VAL A 104 6.62 15.92 -12.22
C VAL A 104 5.34 16.42 -11.57
N VAL A 105 4.25 15.71 -11.75
CA VAL A 105 3.02 15.83 -10.95
C VAL A 105 3.07 14.77 -9.86
N LEU A 106 3.11 15.19 -8.60
CA LEU A 106 3.11 14.31 -7.43
C LEU A 106 1.71 14.26 -6.83
N VAL A 107 1.16 13.07 -6.80
CA VAL A 107 -0.15 12.76 -6.20
C VAL A 107 0.02 11.85 -4.98
N VAL A 108 -0.88 11.93 -4.02
CA VAL A 108 -0.82 11.17 -2.77
C VAL A 108 -2.14 10.47 -2.47
N GLY A 109 -2.09 9.21 -2.06
CA GLY A 109 -3.27 8.43 -1.65
C GLY A 109 -4.21 8.12 -2.81
N ASP A 110 -5.53 8.16 -2.56
CA ASP A 110 -6.53 7.48 -3.37
C ASP A 110 -7.83 8.27 -3.66
N VAL A 111 -7.80 9.58 -3.42
CA VAL A 111 -8.97 10.42 -3.68
C VAL A 111 -9.17 10.66 -5.18
N THR A 112 -10.36 11.12 -5.59
CA THR A 112 -10.69 11.41 -6.99
C THR A 112 -9.67 12.33 -7.66
N SER A 113 -9.13 13.31 -6.92
CA SER A 113 -8.09 14.23 -7.40
C SER A 113 -6.80 13.52 -7.79
N THR A 114 -6.41 12.47 -7.05
CA THR A 114 -5.23 11.64 -7.33
C THR A 114 -5.32 11.02 -8.72
N MET A 115 -6.43 10.36 -9.01
CA MET A 115 -6.70 9.74 -10.32
C MET A 115 -6.84 10.79 -11.44
N ALA A 116 -7.70 11.78 -11.26
CA ALA A 116 -8.03 12.76 -12.29
C ALA A 116 -6.79 13.56 -12.74
N CYS A 117 -5.98 14.05 -11.81
CA CYS A 117 -4.76 14.79 -12.12
C CYS A 117 -3.69 13.88 -12.78
N SER A 118 -3.61 12.61 -12.39
CA SER A 118 -2.70 11.64 -13.03
C SER A 118 -3.05 11.40 -14.50
N ILE A 119 -4.34 11.26 -14.82
CA ILE A 119 -4.81 11.10 -16.21
C ILE A 119 -4.41 12.34 -17.03
N VAL A 120 -4.68 13.54 -16.54
CA VAL A 120 -4.35 14.80 -17.22
C VAL A 120 -2.85 14.92 -17.43
N ALA A 121 -2.04 14.72 -16.39
CA ALA A 121 -0.58 14.79 -16.49
C ALA A 121 -0.04 13.85 -17.57
N LYS A 122 -0.50 12.61 -17.61
CA LYS A 122 -0.06 11.64 -18.63
C LYS A 122 -0.49 12.02 -20.05
N LYS A 123 -1.68 12.58 -20.21
CA LYS A 123 -2.15 13.09 -21.54
C LYS A 123 -1.33 14.28 -22.02
N LEU A 124 -0.76 15.05 -21.11
CA LEU A 124 0.14 16.16 -21.41
C LEU A 124 1.63 15.76 -21.37
N ASN A 125 1.94 14.47 -21.40
CA ASN A 125 3.30 13.91 -21.36
C ASN A 125 4.14 14.35 -20.15
N THR A 126 3.49 14.70 -19.05
CA THR A 126 4.14 15.02 -17.78
C THR A 126 4.31 13.75 -16.94
N LYS A 127 5.45 13.60 -16.26
CA LYS A 127 5.71 12.48 -15.36
C LYS A 127 4.78 12.50 -14.16
N VAL A 128 4.32 11.32 -13.73
CA VAL A 128 3.47 11.15 -12.56
C VAL A 128 4.21 10.37 -11.48
N CYS A 129 4.20 10.92 -10.28
CA CYS A 129 4.72 10.30 -9.07
C CYS A 129 3.56 10.00 -8.13
N HIS A 130 3.36 8.74 -7.75
CA HIS A 130 2.32 8.32 -6.82
C HIS A 130 2.92 7.90 -5.47
N VAL A 131 2.56 8.63 -4.43
CA VAL A 131 2.91 8.33 -3.03
C VAL A 131 1.78 7.54 -2.39
N GLU A 132 2.11 6.47 -1.69
CA GLU A 132 1.22 5.40 -1.22
C GLU A 132 0.68 4.50 -2.34
N ALA A 133 1.51 4.26 -3.34
CA ALA A 133 1.20 3.34 -4.42
C ALA A 133 1.12 1.88 -3.95
N GLY A 134 0.40 1.05 -4.69
CA GLY A 134 0.32 -0.39 -4.47
C GLY A 134 -0.62 -0.85 -3.36
N ILE A 135 -1.25 0.05 -2.65
CA ILE A 135 -2.22 -0.25 -1.60
C ILE A 135 -3.50 -0.78 -2.24
N ARG A 136 -4.04 -1.89 -1.72
CA ARG A 136 -5.25 -2.56 -2.25
C ARG A 136 -6.16 -3.07 -1.14
N SER A 137 -7.46 -2.82 -1.30
CA SER A 137 -8.52 -3.50 -0.55
C SER A 137 -9.10 -4.68 -1.34
N TRP A 138 -8.90 -4.69 -2.66
CA TRP A 138 -9.51 -5.63 -3.63
C TRP A 138 -11.05 -5.53 -3.69
N ASP A 139 -11.63 -4.52 -3.09
CA ASP A 139 -13.06 -4.24 -3.11
C ASP A 139 -13.35 -3.19 -4.19
N LEU A 140 -13.77 -3.65 -5.36
CA LEU A 140 -14.08 -2.81 -6.52
C LEU A 140 -15.37 -1.98 -6.34
N THR A 141 -16.12 -2.19 -5.27
CA THR A 141 -17.28 -1.33 -4.93
C THR A 141 -16.84 0.00 -4.33
N MET A 142 -15.58 0.08 -3.85
CA MET A 142 -14.99 1.29 -3.31
C MET A 142 -14.44 2.18 -4.43
N PRO A 143 -14.89 3.44 -4.57
CA PRO A 143 -14.33 4.39 -5.55
C PRO A 143 -12.82 4.59 -5.39
N GLU A 144 -12.32 4.57 -4.15
CA GLU A 144 -10.90 4.71 -3.81
C GLU A 144 -10.05 3.57 -4.40
N GLU A 145 -10.58 2.35 -4.43
CA GLU A 145 -9.84 1.22 -5.04
C GLU A 145 -9.66 1.40 -6.54
N ILE A 146 -10.70 1.90 -7.22
CA ILE A 146 -10.63 2.25 -8.64
C ILE A 146 -9.60 3.35 -8.87
N ASN A 147 -9.61 4.40 -8.02
CA ASN A 147 -8.65 5.50 -8.10
C ASN A 147 -7.20 5.01 -7.95
N ARG A 148 -6.93 4.11 -6.98
CA ARG A 148 -5.61 3.50 -6.78
C ARG A 148 -5.14 2.74 -8.01
N MET A 149 -5.99 1.84 -8.53
CA MET A 149 -5.65 0.99 -9.67
C MET A 149 -5.33 1.83 -10.92
N VAL A 150 -6.16 2.84 -11.22
CA VAL A 150 -5.95 3.73 -12.37
C VAL A 150 -4.67 4.55 -12.19
N THR A 151 -4.46 5.14 -11.00
CA THR A 151 -3.27 5.96 -10.72
C THR A 151 -2.00 5.14 -10.84
N ASP A 152 -1.95 3.97 -10.20
CA ASP A 152 -0.78 3.07 -10.27
C ASP A 152 -0.49 2.62 -11.71
N SER A 153 -1.54 2.39 -12.54
CA SER A 153 -1.33 1.99 -13.94
C SER A 153 -0.72 3.09 -14.80
N LEU A 154 -0.84 4.35 -14.40
CA LEU A 154 -0.35 5.53 -15.12
C LEU A 154 0.97 6.09 -14.55
N ALA A 155 1.26 5.86 -13.28
CA ALA A 155 2.40 6.46 -12.59
C ALA A 155 3.73 5.97 -13.16
N ASP A 156 4.67 6.91 -13.35
CA ASP A 156 6.05 6.62 -13.76
C ASP A 156 6.90 6.21 -12.55
N TYR A 157 6.64 6.86 -11.40
CA TYR A 157 7.35 6.67 -10.14
C TYR A 157 6.36 6.37 -9.03
N MET A 158 6.58 5.28 -8.32
CA MET A 158 5.68 4.81 -7.28
C MET A 158 6.43 4.64 -5.96
N PHE A 159 5.87 5.17 -4.88
CA PHE A 159 6.44 5.10 -3.55
C PHE A 159 5.51 4.31 -2.63
N THR A 160 6.00 3.20 -2.10
CA THR A 160 5.19 2.23 -1.35
C THR A 160 5.42 2.34 0.16
N THR A 161 4.40 1.95 0.92
CA THR A 161 4.38 2.03 2.38
C THR A 161 4.70 0.71 3.07
N SER A 162 4.61 -0.41 2.35
CA SER A 162 4.77 -1.75 2.90
C SER A 162 5.19 -2.78 1.85
N GLU A 163 5.69 -3.94 2.29
CA GLU A 163 6.03 -5.03 1.39
C GLU A 163 4.77 -5.63 0.72
N VAL A 164 3.59 -5.52 1.35
CA VAL A 164 2.33 -5.92 0.72
C VAL A 164 2.03 -5.03 -0.48
N ALA A 165 2.23 -3.71 -0.37
CA ALA A 165 2.09 -2.77 -1.49
C ALA A 165 3.08 -3.09 -2.62
N ASN A 166 4.34 -3.42 -2.28
CA ASN A 166 5.35 -3.88 -3.24
C ASN A 166 4.88 -5.10 -4.01
N ARG A 167 4.34 -6.10 -3.33
CA ARG A 167 3.82 -7.34 -3.92
C ARG A 167 2.67 -7.04 -4.89
N ASN A 168 1.78 -6.14 -4.54
CA ASN A 168 0.68 -5.73 -5.41
C ASN A 168 1.19 -5.05 -6.69
N LEU A 169 2.18 -4.15 -6.60
CA LEU A 169 2.77 -3.49 -7.77
C LEU A 169 3.54 -4.48 -8.66
N ARG A 170 4.26 -5.44 -8.09
CA ARG A 170 4.92 -6.52 -8.85
C ARG A 170 3.90 -7.30 -9.68
N ARG A 171 2.73 -7.63 -9.12
CA ARG A 171 1.64 -8.30 -9.84
C ARG A 171 1.11 -7.48 -11.02
N MET A 172 1.23 -6.15 -10.97
CA MET A 172 0.91 -5.24 -12.07
C MET A 172 2.05 -5.07 -13.08
N GLY A 173 3.21 -5.69 -12.85
CA GLY A 173 4.38 -5.62 -13.74
C GLY A 173 5.30 -4.42 -13.49
N ALA A 174 5.20 -3.76 -12.34
CA ALA A 174 6.13 -2.72 -11.94
C ALA A 174 7.44 -3.30 -11.36
N TYR A 175 8.55 -2.56 -11.51
CA TYR A 175 9.89 -3.02 -11.12
C TYR A 175 10.41 -2.34 -9.86
N PRO A 176 10.96 -3.10 -8.88
CA PRO A 176 11.56 -2.54 -7.68
C PRO A 176 12.84 -1.77 -8.00
N GLN A 177 13.07 -0.69 -7.26
CA GLN A 177 14.31 0.07 -7.32
C GLN A 177 14.94 0.13 -5.93
N PRO A 178 16.28 0.08 -5.80
CA PRO A 178 16.95 0.26 -4.52
C PRO A 178 16.80 1.70 -4.02
N LEU A 179 16.82 1.88 -2.70
CA LEU A 179 16.96 3.20 -2.10
C LEU A 179 18.38 3.75 -2.35
N PRO A 180 18.55 5.09 -2.41
CA PRO A 180 19.86 5.74 -2.43
C PRO A 180 20.74 5.27 -1.26
N GLU A 181 22.07 5.27 -1.47
CA GLU A 181 23.03 4.84 -0.43
C GLU A 181 22.87 5.67 0.85
N GLY A 182 22.86 4.99 2.00
CA GLY A 182 22.72 5.60 3.33
C GLY A 182 21.27 5.87 3.78
N MET A 183 20.24 5.53 3.01
CA MET A 183 18.84 5.80 3.33
C MET A 183 18.00 4.59 3.77
N GLY A 184 18.61 3.50 4.16
CA GLY A 184 17.95 2.33 4.77
C GLY A 184 18.95 1.23 5.06
N GLU A 185 18.80 0.53 6.17
CA GLU A 185 19.49 -0.73 6.37
C GLU A 185 18.81 -1.79 5.49
N ARG A 186 19.52 -2.35 4.54
CA ARG A 186 19.03 -3.51 3.79
C ARG A 186 19.17 -4.75 4.66
N PRO A 187 18.19 -5.67 4.64
CA PRO A 187 18.53 -7.08 4.82
C PRO A 187 19.47 -7.43 3.65
N THR A 188 20.71 -7.75 3.98
CA THR A 188 21.73 -8.12 2.99
C THR A 188 21.23 -9.28 2.15
N PRO A 189 21.18 -9.18 0.80
CA PRO A 189 21.06 -10.36 -0.03
C PRO A 189 22.29 -11.24 0.23
N ASN A 190 22.05 -12.53 0.36
CA ASN A 190 23.04 -13.57 0.62
C ASN A 190 24.36 -13.34 -0.17
N PRO A 191 25.55 -13.23 0.47
CA PRO A 191 26.79 -12.80 -0.18
C PRO A 191 27.44 -13.83 -1.12
N SER A 192 26.75 -14.89 -1.52
CA SER A 192 27.30 -15.99 -2.31
C SER A 192 27.15 -15.86 -3.84
N LEU A 193 26.58 -14.78 -4.37
CA LEU A 193 26.52 -14.55 -5.81
C LEU A 193 27.52 -13.48 -6.23
N LYS A 194 28.80 -13.88 -6.38
CA LYS A 194 29.81 -13.06 -7.06
C LYS A 194 29.41 -12.89 -8.53
N GLY A 195 29.38 -11.63 -8.98
CA GLY A 195 29.07 -11.26 -10.35
C GLY A 195 29.95 -11.96 -11.38
N GLY A 196 29.31 -12.71 -12.25
CA GLY A 196 29.91 -13.17 -13.50
C GLY A 196 29.60 -12.16 -14.62
N GLU A 197 30.59 -11.73 -15.35
CA GLU A 197 30.43 -10.92 -16.56
C GLU A 197 29.62 -11.69 -17.60
N TYR A 198 28.44 -11.14 -17.96
CA TYR A 198 27.60 -11.69 -19.02
C TYR A 198 28.03 -11.11 -20.38
N ARG A 199 28.43 -12.00 -21.32
CA ARG A 199 28.72 -11.64 -22.70
C ARG A 199 27.42 -11.49 -23.51
N ILE A 200 27.35 -10.46 -24.37
CA ILE A 200 26.21 -10.11 -25.24
C ILE A 200 25.75 -11.28 -26.15
N GLY A 201 26.63 -12.27 -26.43
CA GLY A 201 26.26 -13.47 -27.19
C GLY A 201 25.27 -14.42 -26.55
N ASP A 202 25.14 -14.40 -25.22
CA ASP A 202 24.26 -15.34 -24.48
C ASP A 202 22.79 -14.93 -24.51
N CYS A 203 22.48 -13.66 -24.86
CA CYS A 203 21.11 -13.17 -25.01
C CYS A 203 20.39 -13.73 -26.25
N PHE A 204 21.10 -13.99 -27.34
CA PHE A 204 20.49 -14.44 -28.59
C PHE A 204 19.92 -15.87 -28.51
N ALA A 205 20.58 -16.76 -27.77
CA ALA A 205 20.10 -18.15 -27.62
C ALA A 205 18.78 -18.23 -26.82
N ARG A 206 18.47 -17.24 -25.98
CA ARG A 206 17.28 -17.24 -25.11
C ARG A 206 16.02 -16.69 -25.79
N VAL A 207 16.16 -15.75 -26.72
CA VAL A 207 15.02 -15.14 -27.44
C VAL A 207 14.35 -16.16 -28.38
N PHE A 208 15.08 -17.13 -28.88
CA PHE A 208 14.59 -18.15 -29.80
C PHE A 208 14.22 -19.49 -29.14
N GLY A 209 14.30 -19.62 -27.82
CA GLY A 209 14.07 -20.86 -27.05
C GLY A 209 12.68 -21.48 -27.18
N ALA A 210 11.74 -20.87 -27.89
CA ALA A 210 10.46 -21.48 -28.20
C ALA A 210 10.53 -22.52 -29.35
N HIS A 211 11.67 -22.66 -30.02
CA HIS A 211 11.85 -23.53 -31.20
C HIS A 211 13.18 -24.28 -31.24
N THR A 212 13.77 -24.57 -30.08
CA THR A 212 15.11 -25.16 -29.99
C THR A 212 15.15 -26.68 -29.99
N ALA A 213 13.99 -27.36 -29.99
CA ALA A 213 13.95 -28.82 -30.16
C ALA A 213 14.15 -29.22 -31.62
N ASP A 214 14.87 -30.34 -31.84
CA ASP A 214 14.95 -30.98 -33.16
C ASP A 214 13.53 -31.27 -33.67
N ARG A 215 13.27 -30.86 -34.91
CA ARG A 215 11.93 -30.98 -35.53
C ARG A 215 11.38 -32.42 -35.52
N SER A 216 12.25 -33.42 -35.60
CA SER A 216 11.86 -34.83 -35.60
C SER A 216 11.38 -35.34 -34.24
N GLN A 217 11.85 -34.75 -33.13
CA GLN A 217 11.45 -35.13 -31.77
C GLN A 217 10.37 -34.20 -31.20
N TYR A 218 10.21 -33.02 -31.76
CA TYR A 218 9.29 -32.00 -31.25
C TYR A 218 7.83 -32.44 -31.22
N ASP A 219 7.37 -33.16 -32.26
CA ASP A 219 5.97 -33.63 -32.32
C ASP A 219 5.67 -34.65 -31.25
N LEU A 220 6.60 -35.60 -30.96
CA LEU A 220 6.45 -36.58 -29.89
C LEU A 220 6.47 -35.90 -28.51
N MET A 221 7.38 -34.96 -28.31
CA MET A 221 7.43 -34.18 -27.06
C MET A 221 6.19 -33.32 -26.85
N LYS A 222 5.63 -32.76 -27.92
CA LYS A 222 4.36 -32.01 -27.88
C LYS A 222 3.17 -32.87 -27.46
N GLU A 223 3.09 -34.13 -27.92
CA GLU A 223 2.08 -35.08 -27.48
C GLU A 223 2.24 -35.40 -25.98
N ASN A 224 3.46 -35.69 -25.52
CA ASN A 224 3.78 -35.94 -24.13
C ASN A 224 3.43 -34.71 -23.24
N ALA A 225 3.86 -33.53 -23.63
CA ALA A 225 3.53 -32.29 -22.92
C ALA A 225 2.02 -32.00 -22.88
N SER A 226 1.29 -32.39 -23.97
CA SER A 226 -0.18 -32.28 -24.01
C SER A 226 -0.86 -33.28 -23.07
N THR A 227 -0.31 -34.47 -22.98
CA THR A 227 -0.82 -35.54 -22.07
C THR A 227 -0.60 -35.17 -20.61
N ASN A 228 0.60 -34.68 -20.26
CA ASN A 228 0.92 -34.17 -18.91
C ASN A 228 0.01 -32.99 -18.51
N ARG A 229 -0.25 -32.07 -19.44
CA ARG A 229 -1.19 -30.96 -19.19
C ARG A 229 -2.61 -31.39 -18.90
N LYS A 230 -3.06 -32.54 -19.48
CA LYS A 230 -4.40 -33.08 -19.25
C LYS A 230 -4.50 -33.87 -17.95
N ASN A 231 -3.39 -34.46 -17.50
CA ASN A 231 -3.31 -35.31 -16.32
C ASN A 231 -2.26 -34.79 -15.33
N PRO A 232 -2.43 -33.59 -14.79
CA PRO A 232 -1.46 -33.02 -13.83
C PRO A 232 -1.52 -33.79 -12.51
N THR A 233 -0.40 -33.90 -11.81
CA THR A 233 -0.37 -34.29 -10.40
C THR A 233 -1.10 -33.26 -9.54
N GLU A 234 -1.44 -33.61 -8.30
CA GLU A 234 -2.08 -32.69 -7.36
C GLU A 234 -1.20 -31.45 -7.12
N ALA A 235 0.11 -31.65 -6.90
CA ALA A 235 1.06 -30.56 -6.71
C ALA A 235 1.15 -29.65 -7.95
N GLU A 236 1.22 -30.23 -9.17
CA GLU A 236 1.22 -29.43 -10.41
C GLU A 236 -0.09 -28.63 -10.59
N ALA A 237 -1.24 -29.20 -10.21
CA ALA A 237 -2.52 -28.52 -10.31
C ALA A 237 -2.58 -27.31 -9.35
N ILE A 238 -2.11 -27.48 -8.12
CA ILE A 238 -2.01 -26.39 -7.11
C ILE A 238 -1.03 -25.32 -7.61
N MET A 239 0.19 -25.68 -7.97
CA MET A 239 1.18 -24.72 -8.48
C MET A 239 0.61 -23.96 -9.69
N TRP A 240 -0.04 -24.65 -10.63
CA TRP A 240 -0.64 -23.97 -11.77
C TRP A 240 -1.75 -23.01 -11.37
N SER A 241 -2.54 -23.30 -10.35
CA SER A 241 -3.57 -22.38 -9.86
C SER A 241 -2.97 -21.09 -9.32
N LEU A 242 -1.78 -21.18 -8.72
CA LEU A 242 -1.03 -20.04 -8.17
C LEU A 242 -0.29 -19.22 -9.24
N LEU A 243 0.21 -19.88 -10.32
CA LEU A 243 1.00 -19.23 -11.36
C LEU A 243 0.20 -18.70 -12.56
N ARG A 244 -0.98 -19.29 -12.85
CA ARG A 244 -1.79 -18.95 -14.05
C ARG A 244 -2.32 -17.53 -14.03
N ARG A 245 -2.69 -17.01 -15.21
CA ARG A 245 -3.31 -15.68 -15.39
C ARG A 245 -2.44 -14.52 -14.92
N ASN A 246 -1.12 -14.68 -14.99
CA ASN A 246 -0.15 -13.68 -14.51
C ASN A 246 -0.32 -13.32 -13.02
N ASN A 247 -0.70 -14.27 -12.20
CA ASN A 247 -0.99 -14.06 -10.78
C ASN A 247 0.19 -13.45 -9.99
N LEU A 248 1.44 -13.73 -10.42
CA LEU A 248 2.68 -13.13 -9.89
C LEU A 248 3.20 -11.96 -10.74
N GLY A 249 2.39 -11.39 -11.64
CA GLY A 249 2.86 -10.40 -12.61
C GLY A 249 3.80 -10.97 -13.68
N LEU A 250 3.91 -12.31 -13.78
CA LEU A 250 4.81 -13.03 -14.67
C LEU A 250 4.02 -14.05 -15.51
N HIS A 251 4.42 -14.20 -16.78
CA HIS A 251 3.77 -15.16 -17.67
C HIS A 251 4.43 -16.52 -17.59
N PHE A 252 3.84 -17.45 -16.84
CA PHE A 252 4.26 -18.85 -16.77
C PHE A 252 3.56 -19.71 -17.84
N ARG A 253 4.30 -20.67 -18.37
CA ARG A 253 3.82 -21.74 -19.24
C ARG A 253 4.02 -23.06 -18.51
N ARG A 254 3.04 -23.95 -18.52
CA ARG A 254 3.17 -25.29 -17.93
C ARG A 254 3.56 -26.30 -18.99
N GLN A 255 4.33 -27.33 -18.60
CA GLN A 255 4.81 -28.41 -19.47
C GLN A 255 5.38 -27.85 -20.76
N HIS A 256 6.37 -26.93 -20.58
CA HIS A 256 6.98 -26.24 -21.69
C HIS A 256 8.19 -27.00 -22.22
N ILE A 257 8.36 -27.04 -23.56
CA ILE A 257 9.47 -27.73 -24.22
C ILE A 257 10.62 -26.76 -24.39
N ILE A 258 11.79 -27.09 -23.82
CA ILE A 258 13.05 -26.35 -23.98
C ILE A 258 14.08 -27.38 -24.44
N LEU A 259 14.61 -27.25 -25.68
CA LEU A 259 15.40 -28.30 -26.33
C LEU A 259 14.67 -29.67 -26.28
N ASP A 260 15.36 -30.66 -25.72
CA ASP A 260 14.86 -32.04 -25.57
C ASP A 260 14.28 -32.31 -24.18
N TYR A 261 13.90 -31.24 -23.45
CA TYR A 261 13.36 -31.33 -22.09
C TYR A 261 11.94 -30.74 -22.03
N ILE A 262 11.06 -31.43 -21.31
CA ILE A 262 9.76 -30.87 -20.90
C ILE A 262 9.95 -30.41 -19.46
N VAL A 263 9.69 -29.13 -19.20
CA VAL A 263 9.78 -28.53 -17.85
C VAL A 263 8.37 -28.25 -17.32
N ASP A 264 8.16 -28.47 -16.02
CA ASP A 264 6.82 -28.35 -15.42
C ASP A 264 6.27 -26.95 -15.59
N PHE A 265 7.05 -25.91 -15.22
CA PHE A 265 6.67 -24.52 -15.43
C PHE A 265 7.87 -23.70 -15.89
N ALA A 266 7.64 -22.79 -16.85
CA ALA A 266 8.67 -21.88 -17.36
C ALA A 266 8.15 -20.47 -17.48
N CYS A 267 8.88 -19.50 -16.95
CA CYS A 267 8.75 -18.08 -17.24
C CYS A 267 9.88 -17.68 -18.20
N ILE A 268 9.58 -17.64 -19.49
CA ILE A 268 10.58 -17.40 -20.55
C ILE A 268 11.19 -16.00 -20.43
N GLU A 269 10.39 -15.01 -20.10
CA GLU A 269 10.84 -13.62 -19.96
C GLU A 269 11.89 -13.42 -18.86
N LYS A 270 11.87 -14.28 -17.84
CA LYS A 270 12.83 -14.27 -16.73
C LYS A 270 13.87 -15.38 -16.80
N GLY A 271 13.76 -16.27 -17.78
CA GLY A 271 14.59 -17.47 -17.84
C GLY A 271 14.47 -18.32 -16.58
N LEU A 272 13.30 -18.40 -16.00
CA LEU A 272 13.04 -19.15 -14.76
C LEU A 272 12.27 -20.43 -15.07
N ILE A 273 12.76 -21.54 -14.55
CA ILE A 273 12.12 -22.86 -14.60
C ILE A 273 11.75 -23.27 -13.17
N ILE A 274 10.58 -23.85 -13.00
CA ILE A 274 10.13 -24.44 -11.74
C ILE A 274 9.81 -25.91 -12.00
N GLU A 275 10.38 -26.78 -11.21
CA GLU A 275 10.20 -28.23 -11.21
C GLU A 275 9.61 -28.68 -9.87
N LEU A 276 8.70 -29.65 -9.91
CA LEU A 276 8.09 -30.27 -8.74
C LEU A 276 8.60 -31.70 -8.59
N ASP A 277 9.39 -31.94 -7.55
CA ASP A 277 10.00 -33.24 -7.30
C ASP A 277 9.07 -34.13 -6.43
N GLY A 278 8.57 -35.20 -7.02
CA GLY A 278 7.94 -36.31 -6.29
C GLY A 278 9.00 -37.33 -5.88
N GLY A 279 9.16 -37.57 -4.59
CA GLY A 279 10.15 -38.36 -3.84
C GLY A 279 10.81 -39.65 -4.38
N TYR A 280 11.00 -39.82 -5.69
CA TYR A 280 11.48 -41.06 -6.32
C TYR A 280 12.92 -41.05 -6.89
N HIS A 281 13.79 -40.13 -6.46
CA HIS A 281 15.12 -39.97 -7.05
C HIS A 281 16.28 -40.74 -6.35
N ASN A 282 16.08 -42.03 -6.00
CA ASN A 282 17.13 -42.86 -5.39
C ASN A 282 18.02 -43.64 -6.39
N ASN A 283 17.88 -43.38 -7.70
CA ASN A 283 18.70 -44.10 -8.71
C ASN A 283 19.92 -43.23 -9.12
N PRO A 284 21.16 -43.68 -8.88
CA PRO A 284 22.37 -42.93 -9.23
C PRO A 284 22.49 -42.53 -10.71
N LYS A 285 21.97 -43.34 -11.62
CA LYS A 285 21.97 -43.04 -13.06
C LYS A 285 21.00 -41.89 -13.38
N GLN A 286 19.87 -41.84 -12.71
CA GLN A 286 18.90 -40.75 -12.88
C GLN A 286 19.44 -39.44 -12.35
N GLN A 287 20.10 -39.45 -11.18
CA GLN A 287 20.73 -38.26 -10.60
C GLN A 287 21.79 -37.68 -11.54
N GLN A 288 22.57 -38.50 -12.24
CA GLN A 288 23.56 -38.03 -13.19
C GLN A 288 22.93 -37.38 -14.44
N LEU A 289 21.81 -37.92 -14.92
CA LEU A 289 21.04 -37.35 -16.03
C LEU A 289 20.39 -36.02 -15.62
N ASP A 290 19.85 -35.94 -14.40
CA ASP A 290 19.25 -34.71 -13.85
C ASP A 290 20.28 -33.60 -13.68
N LEU A 291 21.50 -33.93 -13.21
CA LEU A 291 22.61 -32.99 -13.15
C LEU A 291 23.02 -32.47 -14.54
N GLN A 292 23.11 -33.37 -15.55
CA GLN A 292 23.41 -32.97 -16.92
C GLN A 292 22.32 -32.07 -17.50
N ARG A 293 21.04 -32.39 -17.25
CA ARG A 293 19.89 -31.58 -17.64
C ARG A 293 19.97 -30.17 -17.04
N THR A 294 20.15 -30.08 -15.71
CA THR A 294 20.28 -28.82 -14.99
C THR A 294 21.46 -27.98 -15.53
N ALA A 295 22.63 -28.60 -15.72
CA ALA A 295 23.82 -27.91 -16.29
C ALA A 295 23.54 -27.40 -17.71
N HIS A 296 22.83 -28.17 -18.54
CA HIS A 296 22.49 -27.78 -19.90
C HIS A 296 21.50 -26.59 -19.91
N LEU A 297 20.45 -26.64 -19.09
CA LEU A 297 19.52 -25.53 -18.94
C LEU A 297 20.18 -24.25 -18.40
N GLN A 298 21.12 -24.40 -17.45
CA GLN A 298 21.92 -23.26 -16.93
C GLN A 298 22.83 -22.66 -18.00
N GLN A 299 23.45 -23.46 -18.86
CA GLN A 299 24.26 -22.96 -19.99
C GLN A 299 23.42 -22.13 -20.98
N LEU A 300 22.14 -22.47 -21.12
CA LEU A 300 21.17 -21.66 -21.88
C LEU A 300 20.68 -20.44 -21.11
N GLY A 301 21.15 -20.27 -19.86
CA GLY A 301 20.86 -19.14 -18.98
C GLY A 301 19.54 -19.23 -18.26
N TYR A 302 18.96 -20.41 -18.14
CA TYR A 302 17.82 -20.62 -17.27
C TYR A 302 18.25 -20.82 -15.83
N THR A 303 17.49 -20.28 -14.90
CA THR A 303 17.58 -20.56 -13.46
C THR A 303 16.50 -21.59 -13.13
N GLU A 304 16.88 -22.71 -12.53
CA GLU A 304 15.97 -23.79 -12.16
C GLU A 304 15.70 -23.75 -10.65
N LEU A 305 14.43 -23.74 -10.27
CA LEU A 305 13.95 -23.90 -8.90
C LEU A 305 13.26 -25.25 -8.78
N ARG A 306 13.62 -26.01 -7.75
CA ARG A 306 13.01 -27.30 -7.44
C ARG A 306 12.33 -27.22 -6.08
N PHE A 307 11.11 -27.74 -6.01
CA PHE A 307 10.33 -27.83 -4.78
C PHE A 307 9.84 -29.26 -4.60
N ALA A 308 9.92 -29.77 -3.39
CA ALA A 308 9.28 -31.02 -3.07
C ALA A 308 7.74 -30.87 -3.09
N ASN A 309 7.03 -31.90 -3.53
CA ASN A 309 5.56 -31.87 -3.55
C ASN A 309 5.00 -31.57 -2.15
N GLU A 310 5.58 -32.17 -1.11
CA GLU A 310 5.17 -31.97 0.29
C GLU A 310 5.36 -30.51 0.73
N GLU A 311 6.44 -29.84 0.31
CA GLU A 311 6.69 -28.42 0.63
C GLU A 311 5.59 -27.54 0.07
N LEU A 312 5.19 -27.76 -1.18
CA LEU A 312 4.10 -27.02 -1.81
C LEU A 312 2.73 -27.29 -1.19
N LEU A 313 2.46 -28.55 -0.81
CA LEU A 313 1.18 -28.94 -0.21
C LEU A 313 1.02 -28.41 1.23
N CYS A 314 2.12 -28.34 1.99
CA CYS A 314 2.10 -27.87 3.38
C CYS A 314 2.19 -26.35 3.48
N GLU A 315 3.04 -25.69 2.67
CA GLU A 315 3.37 -24.27 2.79
C GLU A 315 3.37 -23.54 1.43
N PRO A 316 2.24 -23.48 0.72
CA PRO A 316 2.16 -22.91 -0.63
C PRO A 316 2.57 -21.43 -0.67
N GLU A 317 2.30 -20.67 0.40
CA GLU A 317 2.68 -19.25 0.49
C GLU A 317 4.20 -19.07 0.55
N SER A 318 4.90 -19.87 1.33
CA SER A 318 6.37 -19.86 1.42
C SER A 318 7.02 -20.20 0.08
N VAL A 319 6.46 -21.17 -0.66
CA VAL A 319 6.94 -21.54 -2.00
C VAL A 319 6.76 -20.37 -2.98
N ILE A 320 5.62 -19.71 -2.95
CA ILE A 320 5.35 -18.54 -3.80
C ILE A 320 6.29 -17.37 -3.46
N GLU A 321 6.54 -17.10 -2.19
CA GLU A 321 7.48 -16.06 -1.78
C GLU A 321 8.90 -16.31 -2.28
N LYS A 322 9.36 -17.57 -2.25
CA LYS A 322 10.67 -17.97 -2.82
C LYS A 322 10.71 -17.75 -4.34
N ILE A 323 9.63 -18.15 -5.05
CA ILE A 323 9.52 -17.96 -6.50
C ILE A 323 9.55 -16.47 -6.84
N GLU A 324 8.77 -15.65 -6.15
CA GLU A 324 8.74 -14.20 -6.34
C GLU A 324 10.11 -13.57 -6.08
N SER A 325 10.73 -13.87 -4.95
CA SER A 325 12.05 -13.33 -4.59
C SER A 325 13.10 -13.59 -5.67
N ILE A 326 13.15 -14.81 -6.20
CA ILE A 326 14.13 -15.18 -7.23
C ILE A 326 13.74 -14.62 -8.60
N ALA A 327 12.46 -14.74 -9.01
CA ALA A 327 12.01 -14.26 -10.31
C ALA A 327 12.24 -12.76 -10.50
N PHE A 328 12.07 -11.97 -9.42
CA PHE A 328 12.28 -10.52 -9.48
C PHE A 328 13.74 -10.10 -9.28
N SER A 329 14.62 -10.97 -8.76
CA SER A 329 16.07 -10.76 -8.77
C SER A 329 16.69 -11.02 -10.15
N LEU A 330 16.03 -11.81 -11.00
CA LEU A 330 16.54 -12.14 -12.33
C LEU A 330 16.28 -11.00 -13.34
N PRO A 331 17.25 -10.67 -14.21
CA PRO A 331 17.05 -9.70 -15.28
C PRO A 331 15.99 -10.20 -16.26
N SER A 332 15.20 -9.30 -16.83
CA SER A 332 14.25 -9.67 -17.91
C SER A 332 15.01 -9.99 -19.18
N LEU A 333 14.74 -11.15 -19.79
CA LEU A 333 15.39 -11.63 -21.01
C LEU A 333 14.75 -11.08 -22.30
N GLN A 334 13.58 -10.48 -22.20
CA GLN A 334 12.92 -9.83 -23.31
C GLN A 334 13.21 -8.33 -23.27
N GLY A 335 14.25 -7.90 -24.00
CA GLY A 335 14.32 -6.55 -24.50
C GLY A 335 13.11 -6.34 -25.41
N ARG A 336 12.04 -5.73 -24.88
CA ARG A 336 11.01 -5.16 -25.75
C ARG A 336 11.57 -3.86 -26.29
N ASP A 337 12.06 -3.90 -27.53
CA ASP A 337 12.21 -2.72 -28.37
C ASP A 337 10.80 -2.18 -28.68
N GLY A 338 10.31 -1.39 -27.76
CA GLY A 338 9.01 -0.75 -27.78
C GLY A 338 8.79 -0.14 -26.42
N GLU A 339 9.25 1.09 -26.25
CA GLU A 339 9.23 1.91 -25.03
C GLU A 339 7.86 1.91 -24.34
N ARG A 340 7.60 0.92 -23.46
CA ARG A 340 6.79 1.24 -22.28
C ARG A 340 7.76 1.79 -21.25
N PRO A 341 7.58 3.02 -20.75
CA PRO A 341 8.39 3.50 -19.64
C PRO A 341 8.25 2.48 -18.51
N CYS A 342 9.39 1.90 -18.09
CA CYS A 342 9.40 0.97 -16.96
C CYS A 342 8.82 1.71 -15.75
N GLN A 343 7.65 1.29 -15.30
CA GLN A 343 7.08 1.76 -14.06
C GLN A 343 8.01 1.33 -12.93
N ARG A 344 8.51 2.29 -12.14
CA ARG A 344 9.48 2.04 -11.08
C ARG A 344 8.85 2.28 -9.73
N TYR A 345 9.10 1.40 -8.77
CA TYR A 345 8.67 1.65 -7.40
C TYR A 345 9.82 1.52 -6.40
N TRP A 346 9.67 2.23 -5.29
CA TRP A 346 10.60 2.23 -4.15
C TRP A 346 9.81 2.02 -2.86
N PHE A 347 10.29 1.14 -2.00
CA PHE A 347 9.76 1.01 -0.66
C PHE A 347 10.39 2.10 0.20
N VAL A 348 9.60 3.09 0.61
CA VAL A 348 10.08 4.29 1.30
C VAL A 348 9.53 4.44 2.72
N GLY A 349 8.51 3.67 3.06
CA GLY A 349 7.78 3.84 4.32
C GLY A 349 6.56 4.75 4.15
N ASN A 350 6.02 5.26 5.26
CA ASN A 350 4.72 5.91 5.30
C ASN A 350 4.82 7.39 5.68
N VAL A 351 4.45 8.28 4.75
CA VAL A 351 4.49 9.74 4.93
C VAL A 351 3.48 10.27 5.96
N MET A 352 2.40 9.52 6.26
CA MET A 352 1.50 9.84 7.37
C MET A 352 2.26 9.78 8.69
N ILE A 353 3.11 8.76 8.84
CA ILE A 353 3.92 8.56 10.04
C ILE A 353 5.00 9.64 10.17
N ASP A 354 5.54 10.14 9.06
CA ASP A 354 6.45 11.30 9.09
C ASP A 354 5.77 12.50 9.74
N THR A 355 4.51 12.76 9.37
CA THR A 355 3.72 13.86 9.93
C THR A 355 3.39 13.62 11.41
N LEU A 356 3.01 12.40 11.79
CA LEU A 356 2.75 12.04 13.18
C LEU A 356 3.98 12.28 14.05
N LEU A 357 5.11 11.68 13.69
CA LEU A 357 6.34 11.74 14.48
C LEU A 357 6.91 13.18 14.55
N ALA A 358 6.81 13.94 13.45
CA ALA A 358 7.25 15.33 13.43
C ALA A 358 6.42 16.26 14.34
N ASN A 359 5.19 15.87 14.68
CA ASN A 359 4.28 16.67 15.50
C ASN A 359 4.05 16.08 16.90
N ARG A 360 4.56 14.87 17.20
CA ARG A 360 4.32 14.16 18.47
C ARG A 360 4.70 14.99 19.70
N SER A 361 5.80 15.72 19.66
CA SER A 361 6.23 16.63 20.75
C SER A 361 5.35 17.88 20.89
N ARG A 362 4.49 18.16 19.91
CA ARG A 362 3.58 19.31 19.88
C ARG A 362 2.16 18.92 20.26
N PHE A 363 1.89 17.65 20.57
CA PHE A 363 0.56 17.21 21.00
C PHE A 363 0.09 18.04 22.18
N ARG A 364 -1.13 18.55 22.07
CA ARG A 364 -1.70 19.50 23.00
C ARG A 364 -2.88 18.89 23.73
N LYS A 365 -2.89 19.02 25.04
CA LYS A 365 -3.99 18.55 25.88
C LYS A 365 -5.27 19.32 25.54
N PRO A 366 -6.37 18.65 25.12
CA PRO A 366 -7.65 19.30 24.88
C PRO A 366 -8.38 19.63 26.18
N GLU A 367 -9.32 20.59 26.12
CA GLU A 367 -10.11 21.04 27.28
C GLU A 367 -10.90 19.88 27.91
N VAL A 368 -11.47 19.01 27.11
CA VAL A 368 -12.23 17.82 27.55
C VAL A 368 -11.43 16.91 28.50
N TRP A 369 -10.11 16.93 28.44
CA TRP A 369 -9.26 16.16 29.36
C TRP A 369 -9.46 16.56 30.82
N ASP A 370 -9.46 17.88 31.07
CA ASP A 370 -9.64 18.44 32.42
C ASP A 370 -11.12 18.44 32.84
N GLU A 371 -12.02 18.74 31.93
CA GLU A 371 -13.47 18.74 32.18
C GLU A 371 -13.98 17.39 32.66
N LEU A 372 -13.51 16.30 32.05
CA LEU A 372 -13.91 14.95 32.41
C LEU A 372 -12.96 14.27 33.41
N GLY A 373 -11.89 14.94 33.84
CA GLY A 373 -10.88 14.38 34.75
C GLY A 373 -10.22 13.12 34.19
N LEU A 374 -9.96 13.07 32.89
CA LEU A 374 -9.40 11.90 32.20
C LEU A 374 -8.03 11.53 32.76
N LYS A 375 -7.73 10.23 32.78
CA LYS A 375 -6.44 9.68 33.17
C LYS A 375 -5.89 8.77 32.06
N GLU A 376 -4.57 8.70 31.96
CA GLU A 376 -3.91 7.83 30.98
C GLU A 376 -4.34 6.37 31.15
N LYS A 377 -4.69 5.74 30.00
CA LYS A 377 -5.15 4.35 29.91
C LYS A 377 -6.46 4.02 30.66
N GLU A 378 -7.21 5.07 31.07
CA GLU A 378 -8.50 4.92 31.74
C GLU A 378 -9.67 5.50 30.92
N PHE A 379 -9.56 5.59 29.61
CA PHE A 379 -10.63 5.98 28.69
C PHE A 379 -10.43 5.35 27.30
N VAL A 380 -11.48 5.34 26.49
CA VAL A 380 -11.48 4.85 25.11
C VAL A 380 -11.80 6.03 24.17
N VAL A 381 -11.13 6.10 23.03
CA VAL A 381 -11.48 7.03 21.96
C VAL A 381 -12.27 6.26 20.90
N MET A 382 -13.40 6.80 20.47
CA MET A 382 -14.24 6.21 19.44
C MET A 382 -14.39 7.18 18.25
N THR A 383 -14.30 6.65 17.03
CA THR A 383 -14.63 7.40 15.81
C THR A 383 -15.38 6.52 14.83
N MET A 384 -16.49 7.00 14.28
CA MET A 384 -17.28 6.33 13.24
C MET A 384 -17.76 7.36 12.21
N HIS A 385 -17.55 7.07 10.95
CA HIS A 385 -17.93 7.97 9.84
C HIS A 385 -18.22 7.24 8.52
N ARG A 386 -17.96 5.92 8.44
CA ARG A 386 -18.24 5.16 7.22
C ARG A 386 -19.74 4.85 7.09
N PRO A 387 -20.29 4.93 5.84
CA PRO A 387 -21.69 4.62 5.58
C PRO A 387 -22.17 3.30 6.18
N ALA A 388 -21.37 2.23 6.03
CA ALA A 388 -21.71 0.91 6.54
C ALA A 388 -21.96 0.85 8.05
N ASN A 389 -21.40 1.79 8.82
CA ASN A 389 -21.53 1.84 10.27
C ASN A 389 -22.52 2.91 10.76
N VAL A 390 -22.76 3.96 9.95
CA VAL A 390 -23.51 5.15 10.45
C VAL A 390 -24.78 5.47 9.67
N ASP A 391 -25.02 4.88 8.48
CA ASP A 391 -26.19 5.23 7.65
C ASP A 391 -27.46 4.51 8.09
N GLU A 392 -27.36 3.40 8.83
CA GLU A 392 -28.50 2.67 9.38
C GLU A 392 -28.60 2.89 10.89
N GLU A 393 -29.71 3.47 11.34
CA GLU A 393 -29.96 3.86 12.72
C GLU A 393 -29.81 2.71 13.73
N ASN A 394 -30.50 1.60 13.48
CA ASN A 394 -30.48 0.45 14.39
C ASN A 394 -29.09 -0.18 14.49
N HIS A 395 -28.36 -0.17 13.38
CA HIS A 395 -26.98 -0.68 13.33
C HIS A 395 -26.02 0.20 14.16
N LEU A 396 -26.06 1.53 13.93
CA LEU A 396 -25.25 2.48 14.69
C LEU A 396 -25.54 2.38 16.20
N ARG A 397 -26.82 2.31 16.57
CA ARG A 397 -27.26 2.14 17.96
C ARG A 397 -26.70 0.85 18.56
N ALA A 398 -26.85 -0.30 17.88
CA ALA A 398 -26.35 -1.57 18.36
C ALA A 398 -24.81 -1.56 18.52
N MET A 399 -24.08 -0.93 17.60
CA MET A 399 -22.63 -0.74 17.71
C MET A 399 -22.26 0.07 18.95
N MET A 400 -22.94 1.21 19.18
CA MET A 400 -22.71 2.07 20.33
C MET A 400 -23.02 1.35 21.65
N GLU A 401 -24.14 0.65 21.74
CA GLU A 401 -24.52 -0.16 22.91
C GLU A 401 -23.44 -1.20 23.23
N GLN A 402 -22.98 -1.94 22.23
CA GLN A 402 -21.92 -2.93 22.42
C GLN A 402 -20.59 -2.33 22.89
N ILE A 403 -20.23 -1.14 22.41
CA ILE A 403 -19.01 -0.48 22.87
C ILE A 403 -19.17 -0.02 24.31
N ILE A 404 -20.23 0.74 24.62
CA ILE A 404 -20.43 1.41 25.92
C ILE A 404 -20.65 0.40 27.05
N ASP A 405 -21.42 -0.65 26.79
CA ASP A 405 -21.73 -1.68 27.81
C ASP A 405 -20.50 -2.53 28.16
N ASN A 406 -19.52 -2.63 27.24
CA ASN A 406 -18.36 -3.52 27.43
C ASN A 406 -17.03 -2.80 27.70
N VAL A 407 -17.01 -1.46 27.86
CA VAL A 407 -15.81 -0.71 28.26
C VAL A 407 -15.62 -0.65 29.79
N HIS A 408 -16.34 -1.43 30.56
CA HIS A 408 -16.20 -1.56 32.03
C HIS A 408 -16.35 -0.21 32.77
N GLY A 409 -17.24 0.65 32.31
CA GLY A 409 -17.49 1.96 32.90
C GLY A 409 -16.45 3.04 32.59
N LEU A 410 -15.46 2.77 31.74
CA LEU A 410 -14.53 3.79 31.30
C LEU A 410 -15.20 4.84 30.41
N PRO A 411 -14.81 6.12 30.49
CA PRO A 411 -15.26 7.14 29.57
C PRO A 411 -14.96 6.77 28.10
N VAL A 412 -15.93 6.96 27.23
CA VAL A 412 -15.80 6.84 25.78
C VAL A 412 -15.87 8.24 25.17
N ILE A 413 -14.76 8.72 24.64
CA ILE A 413 -14.66 10.04 24.03
C ILE A 413 -14.96 9.90 22.54
N PHE A 414 -16.00 10.58 22.09
CA PHE A 414 -16.46 10.53 20.69
C PHE A 414 -16.43 11.90 20.04
N PRO A 415 -15.32 12.28 19.39
CA PRO A 415 -15.26 13.47 18.54
C PRO A 415 -16.18 13.26 17.33
N ILE A 416 -17.19 14.11 17.21
CA ILE A 416 -18.30 13.85 16.29
C ILE A 416 -17.98 14.33 14.87
N HIS A 417 -18.07 13.45 13.89
CA HIS A 417 -18.02 13.84 12.48
C HIS A 417 -19.37 14.47 12.07
N PRO A 418 -19.39 15.54 11.21
CA PRO A 418 -20.64 16.22 10.82
C PRO A 418 -21.74 15.30 10.29
N ARG A 419 -21.38 14.26 9.53
CA ARG A 419 -22.33 13.25 9.04
C ARG A 419 -22.95 12.45 10.19
N THR A 420 -22.15 11.99 11.11
CA THR A 420 -22.60 11.23 12.29
C THR A 420 -23.44 12.12 13.21
N ALA A 421 -23.09 13.42 13.35
CA ALA A 421 -23.86 14.37 14.13
C ALA A 421 -25.30 14.52 13.62
N LYS A 422 -25.46 14.55 12.29
CA LYS A 422 -26.78 14.63 11.66
C LYS A 422 -27.62 13.39 12.00
N ILE A 423 -27.06 12.21 11.81
CA ILE A 423 -27.73 10.93 12.08
C ILE A 423 -28.06 10.79 13.56
N LEU A 424 -27.13 11.14 14.46
CA LEU A 424 -27.40 11.13 15.90
C LEU A 424 -28.55 12.09 16.29
N LYS A 425 -28.63 13.27 15.66
CA LYS A 425 -29.74 14.20 15.87
C LYS A 425 -31.08 13.63 15.38
N GLU A 426 -31.11 12.96 14.26
CA GLU A 426 -32.29 12.27 13.73
C GLU A 426 -32.72 11.12 14.66
N LEU A 427 -31.75 10.31 15.14
CA LEU A 427 -31.92 9.27 16.17
C LEU A 427 -32.54 9.79 17.48
N MET A 428 -32.21 11.01 17.87
CA MET A 428 -32.75 11.66 19.08
C MET A 428 -34.17 12.18 18.87
N SER A 429 -34.55 12.49 17.63
CA SER A 429 -35.86 13.06 17.30
C SER A 429 -36.97 12.04 17.03
N GLU A 430 -36.60 10.81 16.59
CA GLU A 430 -37.56 9.79 16.14
C GLU A 430 -37.53 8.55 17.05
N GLY A 431 -38.33 8.53 18.10
CA GLY A 431 -38.66 7.29 18.80
C GLY A 431 -37.96 7.00 20.12
N MET A 432 -37.30 7.96 20.72
CA MET A 432 -36.83 7.85 22.10
C MET A 432 -37.94 8.30 23.08
N ASN A 433 -38.44 7.38 23.88
CA ASN A 433 -39.21 7.70 25.06
C ASN A 433 -38.34 8.56 26.01
N GLU A 434 -38.44 9.88 25.92
CA GLU A 434 -38.02 10.91 26.88
C GLU A 434 -36.58 10.91 27.42
N LEU A 435 -35.71 9.91 27.11
CA LEU A 435 -34.32 9.86 27.57
C LEU A 435 -33.33 10.53 26.58
N THR A 436 -32.43 11.37 27.07
CA THR A 436 -31.33 11.93 26.29
C THR A 436 -30.24 10.88 26.00
N ILE A 437 -29.33 11.15 25.06
CA ILE A 437 -28.17 10.27 24.78
C ILE A 437 -27.32 10.10 26.04
N GLU A 438 -27.12 11.16 26.80
CA GLU A 438 -26.33 11.16 28.03
C GLU A 438 -26.98 10.30 29.13
N GLU A 439 -28.32 10.32 29.22
CA GLU A 439 -29.04 9.47 30.20
C GLU A 439 -29.01 8.00 29.80
N ARG A 440 -29.03 7.70 28.51
CA ARG A 440 -28.95 6.32 28.00
C ARG A 440 -27.54 5.76 28.02
N PHE A 441 -26.53 6.58 27.74
CA PHE A 441 -25.12 6.19 27.64
C PHE A 441 -24.26 7.08 28.55
N PRO A 442 -24.29 6.87 29.86
CA PRO A 442 -23.66 7.78 30.82
C PRO A 442 -22.14 7.86 30.71
N ASN A 443 -21.51 6.86 30.08
CA ASN A 443 -20.06 6.84 29.85
C ASN A 443 -19.68 7.42 28.48
N LEU A 444 -20.64 7.79 27.63
CA LEU A 444 -20.36 8.36 26.31
C LEU A 444 -20.28 9.88 26.42
N HIS A 445 -19.15 10.43 26.02
CA HIS A 445 -18.91 11.86 25.96
C HIS A 445 -18.73 12.29 24.51
N ILE A 446 -19.80 12.89 23.96
CA ILE A 446 -19.76 13.48 22.61
C ILE A 446 -19.07 14.83 22.71
N VAL A 447 -18.02 15.03 21.90
CA VAL A 447 -17.24 16.26 21.91
C VAL A 447 -17.17 16.86 20.50
N GLU A 448 -16.95 18.17 20.43
CA GLU A 448 -16.70 18.87 19.17
C GLU A 448 -15.47 18.26 18.45
N PRO A 449 -15.41 18.40 17.11
CA PRO A 449 -14.25 17.93 16.35
C PRO A 449 -12.96 18.59 16.86
N LEU A 450 -12.00 17.77 17.25
CA LEU A 450 -10.70 18.21 17.76
C LEU A 450 -9.72 18.51 16.62
N GLY A 451 -8.79 19.42 16.86
CA GLY A 451 -7.62 19.61 16.01
C GLY A 451 -6.72 18.37 15.98
N TYR A 452 -5.83 18.30 14.99
CA TYR A 452 -4.94 17.15 14.83
C TYR A 452 -4.07 16.88 16.07
N LEU A 453 -3.53 17.94 16.66
CA LEU A 453 -2.63 17.83 17.83
C LEU A 453 -3.38 17.42 19.11
N GLU A 454 -4.61 17.87 19.27
CA GLU A 454 -5.46 17.53 20.41
C GLU A 454 -6.03 16.12 20.31
N PHE A 455 -6.48 15.75 19.10
CA PHE A 455 -6.98 14.40 18.85
C PHE A 455 -5.89 13.35 19.12
N ASN A 456 -4.70 13.55 18.58
CA ASN A 456 -3.58 12.62 18.78
C ASN A 456 -3.06 12.61 20.23
N TYR A 457 -3.22 13.69 20.98
CA TYR A 457 -2.96 13.69 22.42
C TYR A 457 -3.85 12.69 23.16
N LEU A 458 -5.16 12.65 22.82
CA LEU A 458 -6.09 11.67 23.39
C LEU A 458 -5.75 10.24 22.92
N VAL A 459 -5.57 10.05 21.61
CA VAL A 459 -5.28 8.73 21.04
C VAL A 459 -4.05 8.09 21.70
N GLU A 460 -2.96 8.82 21.86
CA GLU A 460 -1.71 8.31 22.46
C GLU A 460 -1.92 7.83 23.91
N ARG A 461 -2.84 8.48 24.63
CA ARG A 461 -3.11 8.22 26.06
C ARG A 461 -4.32 7.33 26.32
N ALA A 462 -5.09 7.00 25.29
CA ALA A 462 -6.24 6.13 25.41
C ALA A 462 -5.82 4.70 25.81
N LYS A 463 -6.73 3.98 26.46
CA LYS A 463 -6.60 2.53 26.69
C LYS A 463 -6.70 1.78 25.37
N ALA A 464 -7.62 2.21 24.51
CA ALA A 464 -7.82 1.70 23.16
C ALA A 464 -8.51 2.74 22.29
N VAL A 465 -8.45 2.52 20.99
CA VAL A 465 -9.23 3.26 19.99
C VAL A 465 -10.17 2.30 19.29
N VAL A 466 -11.44 2.68 19.15
CA VAL A 466 -12.44 1.98 18.35
C VAL A 466 -12.77 2.85 17.14
N THR A 467 -12.49 2.36 15.92
CA THR A 467 -12.56 3.22 14.72
C THR A 467 -12.90 2.46 13.46
N ASP A 468 -13.44 3.16 12.46
CA ASP A 468 -13.57 2.70 11.08
C ASP A 468 -12.60 3.43 10.11
N SER A 469 -11.72 4.27 10.65
CA SER A 469 -10.76 5.08 9.89
C SER A 469 -9.46 4.33 9.63
N GLY A 470 -9.04 4.24 8.36
CA GLY A 470 -7.75 3.65 7.96
C GLY A 470 -6.54 4.43 8.48
N GLY A 471 -6.57 5.77 8.46
CA GLY A 471 -5.44 6.60 8.92
C GLY A 471 -5.17 6.47 10.42
N ILE A 472 -6.22 6.35 11.24
CA ILE A 472 -6.06 6.19 12.70
C ILE A 472 -5.39 4.85 13.04
N THR A 473 -5.64 3.79 12.25
CA THR A 473 -4.99 2.49 12.47
C THR A 473 -3.47 2.53 12.24
N GLU A 474 -3.01 3.40 11.34
CA GLU A 474 -1.58 3.63 11.11
C GLU A 474 -0.96 4.38 12.30
N GLU A 475 -1.61 5.44 12.77
CA GLU A 475 -1.15 6.27 13.89
C GLU A 475 -1.11 5.47 15.20
N THR A 476 -2.17 4.73 15.52
CA THR A 476 -2.23 3.87 16.72
C THR A 476 -1.17 2.78 16.71
N THR A 477 -0.85 2.22 15.55
CA THR A 477 0.23 1.23 15.38
C THR A 477 1.57 1.80 15.84
N VAL A 478 1.92 3.01 15.40
CA VAL A 478 3.20 3.66 15.77
C VAL A 478 3.21 4.15 17.22
N MET A 479 2.06 4.57 17.75
CA MET A 479 1.92 4.97 19.15
C MET A 479 1.82 3.78 20.12
N GLY A 480 1.68 2.55 19.59
CA GLY A 480 1.55 1.34 20.43
C GLY A 480 0.21 1.24 21.15
N VAL A 481 -0.84 1.89 20.64
CA VAL A 481 -2.17 1.91 21.24
C VAL A 481 -3.03 0.79 20.64
N PRO A 482 -3.70 -0.04 21.46
CA PRO A 482 -4.67 -1.01 20.96
C PRO A 482 -5.73 -0.37 20.07
N CYS A 483 -5.99 -0.96 18.90
CA CYS A 483 -6.96 -0.42 17.95
C CYS A 483 -7.92 -1.51 17.50
N ILE A 484 -9.21 -1.26 17.68
CA ILE A 484 -10.33 -2.11 17.25
C ILE A 484 -10.92 -1.48 16.00
N THR A 485 -10.79 -2.15 14.85
CA THR A 485 -11.28 -1.61 13.57
C THR A 485 -12.59 -2.24 13.16
N LEU A 486 -13.62 -1.41 13.02
CA LEU A 486 -15.00 -1.76 12.67
C LEU A 486 -15.15 -1.85 11.14
N ARG A 487 -14.45 -2.82 10.52
CA ARG A 487 -14.43 -3.02 9.06
C ARG A 487 -14.24 -4.49 8.71
N ASP A 488 -14.77 -4.91 7.55
CA ASP A 488 -14.60 -6.27 7.02
C ASP A 488 -13.28 -6.45 6.25
N ASN A 489 -12.68 -5.36 5.78
CA ASN A 489 -11.41 -5.36 5.05
C ASN A 489 -10.52 -4.17 5.45
N THR A 490 -9.24 -4.24 5.11
CA THR A 490 -8.30 -3.15 5.31
C THR A 490 -7.33 -3.05 4.15
N GLU A 491 -7.01 -1.83 3.76
CA GLU A 491 -5.95 -1.52 2.80
C GLU A 491 -4.56 -1.52 3.44
N ARG A 492 -4.51 -1.65 4.78
CA ARG A 492 -3.29 -1.57 5.61
C ARG A 492 -3.11 -2.86 6.44
N PRO A 493 -2.92 -4.02 5.80
CA PRO A 493 -2.80 -5.29 6.52
C PRO A 493 -1.63 -5.31 7.52
N GLU A 494 -0.57 -4.52 7.28
CA GLU A 494 0.57 -4.38 8.18
C GLU A 494 0.18 -3.82 9.56
N THR A 495 -0.88 -3.02 9.67
CA THR A 495 -1.39 -2.56 10.97
C THR A 495 -1.97 -3.70 11.80
N CYS A 496 -2.49 -4.74 11.11
CA CYS A 496 -3.05 -5.94 11.73
C CYS A 496 -1.99 -7.03 11.96
N THR A 497 -1.10 -7.27 10.99
CA THR A 497 -0.13 -8.38 11.06
C THR A 497 1.10 -8.03 11.90
N VAL A 498 1.55 -6.78 11.86
CA VAL A 498 2.70 -6.27 12.61
C VAL A 498 2.26 -5.37 13.76
N GLY A 499 1.32 -4.46 13.51
CA GLY A 499 0.87 -3.44 14.46
C GLY A 499 -0.10 -3.94 15.52
N THR A 500 -0.71 -2.97 16.20
CA THR A 500 -1.63 -3.18 17.34
C THR A 500 -3.09 -3.32 16.94
N ASN A 501 -3.41 -3.19 15.65
CA ASN A 501 -4.78 -3.17 15.15
C ASN A 501 -5.38 -4.58 15.02
N GLU A 502 -6.65 -4.74 15.39
CA GLU A 502 -7.47 -5.91 15.07
C GLU A 502 -8.71 -5.51 14.27
N LEU A 503 -8.89 -6.18 13.14
CA LEU A 503 -10.03 -6.01 12.25
C LEU A 503 -11.12 -6.98 12.69
N ILE A 504 -12.26 -6.45 13.17
CA ILE A 504 -13.32 -7.28 13.77
C ILE A 504 -14.61 -7.37 12.94
N GLY A 505 -14.64 -6.69 11.79
CA GLY A 505 -15.84 -6.62 10.95
C GLY A 505 -16.78 -5.50 11.38
N THR A 506 -17.95 -5.47 10.74
CA THR A 506 -19.00 -4.45 10.96
C THR A 506 -20.15 -4.97 11.84
N LYS A 507 -20.08 -6.20 12.34
CA LYS A 507 -21.15 -6.80 13.16
C LYS A 507 -21.02 -6.39 14.61
N PRO A 508 -22.08 -5.85 15.26
CA PRO A 508 -22.05 -5.43 16.67
C PRO A 508 -21.58 -6.52 17.63
N GLU A 509 -21.95 -7.79 17.37
CA GLU A 509 -21.60 -8.93 18.23
C GLU A 509 -20.09 -9.21 18.30
N ALA A 510 -19.31 -8.72 17.34
CA ALA A 510 -17.85 -8.88 17.32
C ALA A 510 -17.12 -7.94 18.31
N ILE A 511 -17.78 -6.88 18.77
CA ILE A 511 -17.18 -5.84 19.63
C ILE A 511 -16.89 -6.39 21.02
N LYS A 512 -17.86 -7.05 21.64
CA LYS A 512 -17.69 -7.58 23.00
C LYS A 512 -16.50 -8.52 23.14
N PRO A 513 -16.30 -9.56 22.30
CA PRO A 513 -15.14 -10.43 22.39
C PRO A 513 -13.79 -9.68 22.27
N ALA A 514 -13.73 -8.65 21.40
CA ALA A 514 -12.53 -7.84 21.26
C ALA A 514 -12.23 -7.00 22.51
N LEU A 515 -13.25 -6.39 23.10
CA LEU A 515 -13.12 -5.65 24.36
C LEU A 515 -12.78 -6.58 25.54
N ASP A 516 -13.42 -7.75 25.66
CA ASP A 516 -13.10 -8.74 26.69
C ASP A 516 -11.61 -9.13 26.61
N LYS A 517 -11.08 -9.39 25.41
CA LYS A 517 -9.66 -9.68 25.18
C LYS A 517 -8.75 -8.51 25.58
N LEU A 518 -9.16 -7.27 25.27
CA LEU A 518 -8.44 -6.06 25.65
C LEU A 518 -8.35 -5.91 27.18
N PHE A 519 -9.48 -6.08 27.87
CA PHE A 519 -9.56 -5.91 29.33
C PHE A 519 -8.91 -7.06 30.09
N ALA A 520 -8.87 -8.27 29.53
CA ALA A 520 -8.10 -9.40 30.06
C ALA A 520 -6.57 -9.20 29.95
N GLY A 521 -6.11 -8.15 29.23
CA GLY A 521 -4.67 -7.93 28.99
C GLY A 521 -4.06 -8.85 27.94
N GLU A 522 -4.91 -9.51 27.13
CA GLU A 522 -4.52 -10.46 26.09
C GLU A 522 -4.34 -9.79 24.70
N TRP A 523 -4.44 -8.46 24.65
CA TRP A 523 -4.24 -7.73 23.40
C TRP A 523 -2.80 -7.84 22.93
N LYS A 524 -2.61 -8.02 21.62
CA LYS A 524 -1.28 -8.11 21.03
C LYS A 524 -0.48 -6.82 21.27
N LYS A 525 0.82 -6.95 21.54
CA LYS A 525 1.71 -5.80 21.77
C LYS A 525 2.01 -5.03 20.50
N GLY A 526 2.02 -5.72 19.34
CA GLY A 526 2.39 -5.15 18.06
C GLY A 526 3.84 -4.68 17.97
N ALA A 527 4.23 -4.25 16.78
CA ALA A 527 5.51 -3.61 16.49
C ALA A 527 5.28 -2.51 15.43
N ILE A 528 6.29 -1.70 15.18
CA ILE A 528 6.25 -0.69 14.12
C ILE A 528 6.65 -1.36 12.80
N PRO A 529 5.86 -1.24 11.72
CA PRO A 529 6.22 -1.76 10.41
C PRO A 529 7.54 -1.18 9.89
N GLU A 530 8.21 -1.92 9.00
CA GLU A 530 9.49 -1.53 8.41
C GLU A 530 9.39 -0.15 7.72
N LEU A 531 10.41 0.68 7.89
CA LEU A 531 10.52 2.04 7.37
C LEU A 531 9.41 3.03 7.81
N TRP A 532 8.61 2.70 8.83
CA TRP A 532 7.67 3.65 9.45
C TRP A 532 8.39 4.48 10.53
N ASP A 533 9.49 5.11 10.15
CA ASP A 533 10.49 5.73 11.02
C ASP A 533 10.52 7.28 10.97
N GLY A 534 9.60 7.89 10.20
CA GLY A 534 9.51 9.33 10.07
C GLY A 534 10.40 9.94 8.99
N HIS A 535 10.95 9.13 8.08
CA HIS A 535 11.87 9.57 7.03
C HIS A 535 11.41 9.21 5.61
N ALA A 536 10.17 8.79 5.41
CA ALA A 536 9.63 8.40 4.10
C ALA A 536 9.70 9.56 3.09
N ALA A 537 9.27 10.76 3.49
CA ALA A 537 9.31 11.94 2.63
C ALA A 537 10.76 12.34 2.25
N GLU A 538 11.72 12.17 3.15
CA GLU A 538 13.13 12.45 2.85
C GLU A 538 13.68 11.48 1.80
N ARG A 539 13.31 10.18 1.88
CA ARG A 539 13.66 9.17 0.87
C ARG A 539 13.04 9.50 -0.48
N ILE A 540 11.76 9.89 -0.51
CA ILE A 540 11.07 10.30 -1.73
C ILE A 540 11.81 11.46 -2.41
N ILE A 541 12.14 12.50 -1.65
CA ILE A 541 12.79 13.69 -2.21
C ILE A 541 14.21 13.39 -2.70
N ALA A 542 14.98 12.56 -1.99
CA ALA A 542 16.30 12.13 -2.45
C ALA A 542 16.23 11.35 -3.77
N ILE A 543 15.29 10.39 -3.88
CA ILE A 543 15.07 9.62 -5.11
C ILE A 543 14.68 10.55 -6.27
N LEU A 544 13.71 11.45 -6.05
CA LEU A 544 13.29 12.39 -7.09
C LEU A 544 14.42 13.33 -7.53
N ALA A 545 15.31 13.72 -6.62
CA ALA A 545 16.46 14.56 -6.95
C ALA A 545 17.53 13.84 -7.81
N GLU A 546 17.57 12.51 -7.78
CA GLU A 546 18.47 11.68 -8.59
C GLU A 546 17.90 11.34 -9.98
N LEU A 547 16.59 11.45 -10.16
CA LEU A 547 15.88 11.17 -11.43
C LEU A 547 15.89 12.37 -12.38
#